data_a4b151b21b6051981b36cff3f8d3b528
#
_entry.id   a4b151b21b6051981b36cff3f8d3b528
#
_cell.length_a   1.000
_cell.length_b   1.000
_cell.length_c   1.000
_cell.angle_alpha   90.00
_cell.angle_beta   90.00
_cell.angle_gamma   90.00
#
_symmetry.space_group_name_H-M   'P 1'
#
loop_
_entity.id
_entity.type
_entity.pdbx_description
1 polymer ?
#
loop_
_entity_poly.entity_id
_entity_poly.type
_entity_poly.pdbx_seq_one_letter_code
_entity_poly.pdbx_strand_id
1 'polypeptide(L)'
;YRLLALYGKTFFVSSDFDSILYYNRRVKEFSRNASQSSESLQSPRWNDVLSDVYNIEGNVWMQLNRPDSAIIDYKKAYGYRLEGKKLHLLPDICINIADAYLHRSDLAHTASYYRRALFLCDSLNLSEHTKFPVYYGLGQTYMELRDFDLSNHYYELAGQFFDEMN
;
A
#
# COMPACT_ATOMS: atom_id res chain seq x y z
N TYR A 1 10.03 13.98 14.18
CA TYR A 1 9.85 13.30 12.87
C TYR A 1 8.45 12.69 12.73
N ARG A 2 7.93 12.04 13.78
CA ARG A 2 6.53 11.58 13.82
C ARG A 2 5.53 12.68 13.50
N LEU A 3 5.77 13.90 13.98
CA LEU A 3 4.93 15.06 13.67
C LEU A 3 4.89 15.37 12.16
N LEU A 4 6.02 15.35 11.48
CA LEU A 4 6.07 15.63 10.02
C LEU A 4 5.31 14.56 9.22
N ALA A 5 5.44 13.28 9.58
CA ALA A 5 4.68 12.21 8.95
C ALA A 5 3.17 12.30 9.26
N LEU A 6 2.80 12.75 10.47
CA LEU A 6 1.42 13.02 10.85
C LEU A 6 0.84 14.21 10.06
N TYR A 7 1.61 15.28 9.86
CA TYR A 7 1.19 16.40 9.01
C TYR A 7 0.87 15.94 7.59
N GLY A 8 1.73 15.11 6.97
CA GLY A 8 1.44 14.54 5.65
C GLY A 8 0.10 13.80 5.60
N LYS A 9 -0.21 12.99 6.61
CA LYS A 9 -1.51 12.29 6.70
C LYS A 9 -2.69 13.26 6.87
N THR A 10 -2.54 14.32 7.64
CA THR A 10 -3.59 15.32 7.87
C THR A 10 -3.92 16.10 6.60
N PHE A 11 -2.90 16.51 5.83
CA PHE A 11 -3.10 17.23 4.57
C PHE A 11 -3.69 16.35 3.47
N PHE A 12 -3.52 15.03 3.53
CA PHE A 12 -4.17 14.12 2.59
C PHE A 12 -5.70 14.23 2.67
N VAL A 13 -6.25 14.41 3.85
CA VAL A 13 -7.70 14.62 4.06
C VAL A 13 -8.18 15.95 3.46
N SER A 14 -7.32 16.98 3.46
CA SER A 14 -7.62 18.29 2.86
C SER A 14 -7.32 18.38 1.36
N SER A 15 -6.76 17.33 0.76
CA SER A 15 -6.29 17.30 -0.64
C SER A 15 -5.22 18.35 -0.98
N ASP A 16 -4.48 18.83 0.03
CA ASP A 16 -3.34 19.72 -0.15
C ASP A 16 -2.08 18.91 -0.49
N PHE A 17 -2.01 18.46 -1.73
CA PHE A 17 -0.94 17.58 -2.19
C PHE A 17 0.44 18.24 -2.19
N ASP A 18 0.51 19.54 -2.42
CA ASP A 18 1.78 20.28 -2.41
C ASP A 18 2.39 20.31 -1.00
N SER A 19 1.58 20.56 0.01
CA SER A 19 2.02 20.48 1.41
C SER A 19 2.44 19.07 1.79
N ILE A 20 1.71 18.03 1.36
CA ILE A 20 2.09 16.63 1.61
C ILE A 20 3.47 16.34 1.02
N LEU A 21 3.67 16.65 -0.26
CA LEU A 21 4.95 16.39 -0.95
C LEU A 21 6.10 17.21 -0.34
N TYR A 22 5.83 18.44 0.08
CA TYR A 22 6.82 19.28 0.78
C TYR A 22 7.27 18.63 2.10
N TYR A 23 6.34 18.26 2.98
CA TYR A 23 6.68 17.65 4.27
C TYR A 23 7.33 16.28 4.12
N ASN A 24 6.88 15.48 3.18
CA ASN A 24 7.50 14.19 2.87
C ASN A 24 8.95 14.36 2.38
N ARG A 25 9.22 15.35 1.54
CA ARG A 25 10.58 15.70 1.12
C ARG A 25 11.46 16.04 2.33
N ARG A 26 10.95 16.87 3.25
CA ARG A 26 11.67 17.23 4.48
C ARG A 26 12.00 16.02 5.36
N VAL A 27 11.08 15.07 5.50
CA VAL A 27 11.33 13.82 6.23
C VAL A 27 12.44 13.01 5.57
N LYS A 28 12.42 12.86 4.24
CA LYS A 28 13.46 12.12 3.48
C LYS A 28 14.83 12.80 3.56
N GLU A 29 14.89 14.11 3.44
CA GLU A 29 16.14 14.88 3.62
C GLU A 29 16.71 14.68 5.02
N PHE A 30 15.85 14.78 6.02
CA PHE A 30 16.24 14.59 7.40
C PHE A 30 16.77 13.18 7.67
N SER A 31 16.13 12.15 7.13
CA SER A 31 16.57 10.76 7.26
C SER A 31 17.96 10.55 6.64
N ARG A 32 18.26 11.17 5.49
CA ARG A 32 19.59 11.11 4.85
C ARG A 32 20.67 11.77 5.69
N ASN A 33 20.38 12.94 6.27
CA ASN A 33 21.33 13.67 7.10
C ASN A 33 21.63 12.92 8.40
N ALA A 34 20.63 12.28 8.99
CA ALA A 34 20.81 11.43 10.16
C ALA A 34 21.68 10.19 9.88
N SER A 35 21.69 9.68 8.63
CA SER A 35 22.58 8.60 8.21
C SER A 35 24.05 8.96 8.24
N GLN A 36 24.37 10.22 7.99
CA GLN A 36 25.75 10.69 7.91
C GLN A 36 26.36 10.97 9.29
N SER A 37 25.52 11.13 10.31
CA SER A 37 25.91 11.43 11.69
C SER A 37 25.82 10.18 12.56
N SER A 38 26.72 9.21 12.43
CA SER A 38 26.99 8.07 13.34
C SER A 38 25.83 7.38 14.08
N GLU A 39 24.64 7.91 14.06
CA GLU A 39 23.43 7.29 14.54
C GLU A 39 22.86 6.40 13.42
N SER A 40 23.05 5.11 13.55
CA SER A 40 22.67 4.12 12.55
C SER A 40 21.20 4.28 12.13
N LEU A 41 20.98 4.67 10.88
CA LEU A 41 19.66 4.68 10.23
C LEU A 41 19.03 3.29 10.07
N GLN A 42 19.76 2.24 10.39
CA GLN A 42 19.23 0.87 10.44
C GLN A 42 18.30 0.66 11.66
N SER A 43 17.81 1.75 12.27
CA SER A 43 16.80 1.57 13.30
C SER A 43 15.48 1.20 12.61
N PRO A 44 14.80 0.15 13.07
CA PRO A 44 13.47 -0.24 12.58
C PRO A 44 12.46 0.92 12.51
N ARG A 45 12.69 1.94 13.33
CA ARG A 45 11.87 3.14 13.44
C ARG A 45 11.92 4.04 12.21
N TRP A 46 13.10 4.17 11.53
CA TRP A 46 13.22 4.95 10.30
C TRP A 46 12.58 4.23 9.13
N ASN A 47 12.72 2.92 9.07
CA ASN A 47 12.08 2.10 8.04
C ASN A 47 10.56 2.25 8.09
N ASP A 48 9.96 2.30 9.29
CA ASP A 48 8.53 2.57 9.44
C ASP A 48 8.13 3.95 8.89
N VAL A 49 8.88 4.98 9.30
CA VAL A 49 8.59 6.36 8.86
C VAL A 49 8.75 6.50 7.35
N LEU A 50 9.82 5.95 6.77
CA LEU A 50 10.07 6.03 5.32
C LEU A 50 9.03 5.23 4.54
N SER A 51 8.62 4.06 5.06
CA SER A 51 7.52 3.30 4.47
C SER A 51 6.23 4.11 4.42
N ASP A 52 5.84 4.74 5.53
CA ASP A 52 4.64 5.59 5.58
C ASP A 52 4.75 6.76 4.59
N VAL A 53 5.91 7.44 4.54
CA VAL A 53 6.16 8.56 3.64
C VAL A 53 5.97 8.16 2.17
N TYR A 54 6.60 7.07 1.74
CA TYR A 54 6.48 6.60 0.35
C TYR A 54 5.08 6.07 0.04
N ASN A 55 4.40 5.45 1.00
CA ASN A 55 3.01 5.01 0.80
C ASN A 55 2.07 6.21 0.60
N ILE A 56 2.23 7.27 1.40
CA ILE A 56 1.46 8.52 1.24
C ILE A 56 1.76 9.19 -0.10
N GLU A 57 3.02 9.24 -0.54
CA GLU A 57 3.36 9.79 -1.86
C GLU A 57 2.73 8.97 -2.98
N GLY A 58 2.73 7.64 -2.87
CA GLY A 58 2.03 6.76 -3.80
C GLY A 58 0.54 7.11 -3.91
N ASN A 59 -0.12 7.33 -2.76
CA ASN A 59 -1.53 7.75 -2.75
C ASN A 59 -1.74 9.11 -3.42
N VAL A 60 -0.84 10.07 -3.21
CA VAL A 60 -0.88 11.38 -3.90
C VAL A 60 -0.76 11.20 -5.41
N TRP A 61 0.18 10.37 -5.87
CA TRP A 61 0.34 10.10 -7.30
C TRP A 61 -0.89 9.43 -7.92
N MET A 62 -1.57 8.53 -7.19
CA MET A 62 -2.83 7.94 -7.63
C MET A 62 -3.92 9.01 -7.80
N GLN A 63 -4.07 9.92 -6.84
CA GLN A 63 -5.03 11.03 -6.92
C GLN A 63 -4.71 11.99 -8.09
N LEU A 64 -3.43 12.17 -8.41
CA LEU A 64 -2.97 12.95 -9.55
C LEU A 64 -3.00 12.18 -10.89
N ASN A 65 -3.60 10.97 -10.91
CA ASN A 65 -3.67 10.09 -12.08
C ASN A 65 -2.29 9.75 -12.67
N ARG A 66 -1.32 9.48 -11.78
CA ARG A 66 0.06 9.09 -12.13
C ARG A 66 0.42 7.71 -11.57
N PRO A 67 -0.20 6.64 -12.05
CA PRO A 67 -0.03 5.30 -11.48
C PRO A 67 1.41 4.77 -11.56
N ASP A 68 2.19 5.15 -12.58
CA ASP A 68 3.60 4.75 -12.68
C ASP A 68 4.44 5.29 -11.52
N SER A 69 4.24 6.56 -11.16
CA SER A 69 4.91 7.17 -10.02
C SER A 69 4.47 6.53 -8.71
N ALA A 70 3.17 6.24 -8.58
CA ALA A 70 2.61 5.56 -7.42
C ALA A 70 3.23 4.16 -7.22
N ILE A 71 3.33 3.36 -8.27
CA ILE A 71 3.95 2.01 -8.22
C ILE A 71 5.40 2.09 -7.74
N ILE A 72 6.17 3.07 -8.21
CA ILE A 72 7.56 3.26 -7.78
C ILE A 72 7.62 3.52 -6.28
N ASP A 73 6.80 4.42 -5.77
CA ASP A 73 6.84 4.81 -4.36
C ASP A 73 6.23 3.73 -3.46
N TYR A 74 5.15 3.05 -3.85
CA TYR A 74 4.65 1.90 -3.12
C TYR A 74 5.67 0.75 -3.02
N LYS A 75 6.45 0.49 -4.07
CA LYS A 75 7.52 -0.52 -4.03
C LYS A 75 8.64 -0.12 -3.06
N LYS A 76 8.99 1.16 -2.95
CA LYS A 76 9.91 1.64 -1.90
C LYS A 76 9.30 1.47 -0.51
N ALA A 77 8.02 1.84 -0.33
CA ALA A 77 7.30 1.63 0.92
C ALA A 77 7.33 0.15 1.34
N TYR A 78 7.09 -0.77 0.40
CA TYR A 78 7.17 -2.21 0.61
C TYR A 78 8.56 -2.64 1.12
N GLY A 79 9.63 -2.17 0.46
CA GLY A 79 11.01 -2.48 0.87
C GLY A 79 11.31 -2.04 2.31
N TYR A 80 11.00 -0.79 2.64
CA TYR A 80 11.18 -0.27 3.99
C TYR A 80 10.34 -1.00 5.04
N ARG A 81 9.11 -1.41 4.70
CA ARG A 81 8.25 -2.18 5.61
C ARG A 81 8.81 -3.57 5.87
N LEU A 82 9.38 -4.20 4.85
CA LEU A 82 10.03 -5.51 4.97
C LEU A 82 11.28 -5.41 5.87
N GLU A 83 12.13 -4.41 5.66
CA GLU A 83 13.31 -4.15 6.49
C GLU A 83 12.94 -3.83 7.95
N GLY A 84 11.86 -3.10 8.16
CA GLY A 84 11.29 -2.78 9.48
C GLY A 84 10.64 -3.97 10.18
N LYS A 85 10.54 -5.14 9.53
CA LYS A 85 9.92 -6.38 10.03
C LYS A 85 8.45 -6.25 10.46
N LYS A 86 7.73 -5.25 9.94
CA LYS A 86 6.29 -5.09 10.17
C LYS A 86 5.48 -5.76 9.07
N LEU A 87 5.61 -7.07 8.98
CA LEU A 87 5.07 -7.88 7.90
C LEU A 87 3.55 -7.82 7.78
N HIS A 88 2.84 -7.62 8.90
CA HIS A 88 1.37 -7.53 8.94
C HIS A 88 0.81 -6.30 8.20
N LEU A 89 1.64 -5.32 7.85
CA LEU A 89 1.27 -4.14 7.08
C LEU A 89 1.64 -4.24 5.58
N LEU A 90 2.26 -5.35 5.16
CA LEU A 90 2.62 -5.57 3.76
C LEU A 90 1.40 -5.84 2.85
N PRO A 91 0.32 -6.51 3.29
CA PRO A 91 -0.85 -6.71 2.45
C PRO A 91 -1.43 -5.40 1.92
N ASP A 92 -1.57 -4.38 2.77
CA ASP A 92 -2.11 -3.08 2.38
C ASP A 92 -1.28 -2.42 1.26
N ILE A 93 0.05 -2.52 1.37
CA ILE A 93 0.93 -1.98 0.33
C ILE A 93 0.82 -2.80 -0.97
N CYS A 94 0.66 -4.13 -0.87
CA CYS A 94 0.44 -4.96 -2.05
C CYS A 94 -0.89 -4.62 -2.74
N ILE A 95 -1.96 -4.34 -1.98
CA ILE A 95 -3.25 -3.87 -2.49
C ILE A 95 -3.04 -2.55 -3.25
N ASN A 96 -2.38 -1.56 -2.64
CA ASN A 96 -2.11 -0.28 -3.28
C ASN A 96 -1.33 -0.42 -4.60
N ILE A 97 -0.36 -1.35 -4.65
CA ILE A 97 0.38 -1.64 -5.88
C ILE A 97 -0.54 -2.29 -6.92
N ALA A 98 -1.39 -3.23 -6.50
CA ALA A 98 -2.35 -3.88 -7.39
C ALA A 98 -3.33 -2.87 -8.00
N ASP A 99 -3.89 -1.98 -7.17
CA ASP A 99 -4.77 -0.90 -7.61
C ASP A 99 -4.10 0.02 -8.64
N ALA A 100 -2.83 0.36 -8.43
CA ALA A 100 -2.09 1.18 -9.35
C ALA A 100 -1.83 0.46 -10.71
N TYR A 101 -1.60 -0.85 -10.69
CA TYR A 101 -1.53 -1.65 -11.92
C TYR A 101 -2.89 -1.80 -12.59
N LEU A 102 -3.98 -1.93 -11.83
CA LEU A 102 -5.34 -1.95 -12.36
C LEU A 102 -5.67 -0.64 -13.10
N HIS A 103 -5.29 0.50 -12.52
CA HIS A 103 -5.42 1.81 -13.17
C HIS A 103 -4.68 1.90 -14.51
N ARG A 104 -3.62 1.12 -14.69
CA ARG A 104 -2.88 0.98 -15.96
C ARG A 104 -3.47 -0.07 -16.88
N SER A 105 -4.53 -0.76 -16.48
CA SER A 105 -5.07 -1.93 -17.16
C SER A 105 -4.05 -3.09 -17.31
N ASP A 106 -3.05 -3.15 -16.43
CA ASP A 106 -2.06 -4.23 -16.38
C ASP A 106 -2.58 -5.35 -15.47
N LEU A 107 -3.54 -6.11 -15.98
CA LEU A 107 -4.27 -7.12 -15.21
C LEU A 107 -3.37 -8.26 -14.71
N ALA A 108 -2.29 -8.57 -15.42
CA ALA A 108 -1.36 -9.62 -15.01
C ALA A 108 -0.63 -9.26 -13.71
N HIS A 109 -0.09 -8.04 -13.63
CA HIS A 109 0.54 -7.55 -12.41
C HIS A 109 -0.50 -7.30 -11.32
N THR A 110 -1.68 -6.79 -11.65
CA THR A 110 -2.80 -6.62 -10.71
C THR A 110 -3.12 -7.92 -9.98
N ALA A 111 -3.41 -8.99 -10.72
CA ALA A 111 -3.69 -10.29 -10.13
C ALA A 111 -2.52 -10.85 -9.31
N SER A 112 -1.28 -10.61 -9.75
CA SER A 112 -0.08 -11.05 -9.04
C SER A 112 0.05 -10.39 -7.68
N TYR A 113 -0.16 -9.07 -7.59
CA TYR A 113 -0.02 -8.34 -6.31
C TYR A 113 -1.18 -8.59 -5.36
N TYR A 114 -2.42 -8.73 -5.84
CA TYR A 114 -3.53 -9.16 -4.97
C TYR A 114 -3.32 -10.57 -4.43
N ARG A 115 -2.88 -11.55 -5.26
CA ARG A 115 -2.55 -12.89 -4.78
C ARG A 115 -1.40 -12.87 -3.76
N ARG A 116 -0.42 -11.97 -3.93
CA ARG A 116 0.64 -11.76 -2.94
C ARG A 116 0.09 -11.21 -1.62
N ALA A 117 -0.86 -10.26 -1.69
CA ALA A 117 -1.53 -9.75 -0.50
C ALA A 117 -2.29 -10.87 0.24
N LEU A 118 -3.04 -11.68 -0.50
CA LEU A 118 -3.78 -12.82 0.06
C LEU A 118 -2.83 -13.82 0.74
N PHE A 119 -1.76 -14.22 0.06
CA PHE A 119 -0.74 -15.09 0.63
C PHE A 119 -0.16 -14.55 1.93
N LEU A 120 0.11 -13.26 2.01
CA LEU A 120 0.61 -12.60 3.22
C LEU A 120 -0.45 -12.62 4.33
N CYS A 121 -1.72 -12.35 4.01
CA CYS A 121 -2.81 -12.45 4.98
C CYS A 121 -2.91 -13.84 5.57
N ASP A 122 -2.86 -14.88 4.73
CA ASP A 122 -2.95 -16.28 5.17
C ASP A 122 -1.73 -16.70 5.98
N SER A 123 -0.52 -16.38 5.49
CA SER A 123 0.75 -16.75 6.16
C SER A 123 0.92 -16.10 7.52
N LEU A 124 0.33 -14.91 7.73
CA LEU A 124 0.40 -14.16 8.98
C LEU A 124 -0.86 -14.34 9.83
N ASN A 125 -1.79 -15.19 9.39
CA ASN A 125 -3.06 -15.44 10.05
C ASN A 125 -3.82 -14.14 10.39
N LEU A 126 -3.90 -13.22 9.41
CA LEU A 126 -4.61 -11.97 9.55
C LEU A 126 -6.12 -12.18 9.46
N SER A 127 -6.88 -11.25 10.02
CA SER A 127 -8.35 -11.32 10.05
C SER A 127 -8.96 -11.31 8.65
N GLU A 128 -10.16 -11.88 8.50
CA GLU A 128 -10.93 -11.83 7.26
C GLU A 128 -11.23 -10.39 6.82
N HIS A 129 -11.36 -9.47 7.78
CA HIS A 129 -11.48 -8.04 7.50
C HIS A 129 -10.33 -7.50 6.63
N THR A 130 -9.11 -7.96 6.88
CA THR A 130 -7.94 -7.59 6.08
C THR A 130 -7.97 -8.23 4.68
N LYS A 131 -8.60 -9.39 4.53
CA LYS A 131 -8.72 -10.12 3.26
C LYS A 131 -9.82 -9.58 2.35
N PHE A 132 -10.85 -8.97 2.92
CA PHE A 132 -11.99 -8.46 2.14
C PHE A 132 -11.59 -7.61 0.92
N PRO A 133 -10.76 -6.54 1.04
CA PRO A 133 -10.35 -5.75 -0.12
C PRO A 133 -9.55 -6.56 -1.15
N VAL A 134 -8.85 -7.60 -0.71
CA VAL A 134 -8.11 -8.50 -1.61
C VAL A 134 -9.06 -9.37 -2.42
N TYR A 135 -10.07 -9.97 -1.79
CA TYR A 135 -11.09 -10.76 -2.49
C TYR A 135 -11.86 -9.91 -3.49
N TYR A 136 -12.29 -8.73 -3.08
CA TYR A 136 -12.99 -7.80 -3.97
C TYR A 136 -12.14 -7.41 -5.17
N GLY A 137 -10.86 -7.05 -4.96
CA GLY A 137 -9.92 -6.70 -6.01
C GLY A 137 -9.60 -7.86 -6.97
N LEU A 138 -9.50 -9.09 -6.45
CA LEU A 138 -9.36 -10.29 -7.29
C LEU A 138 -10.62 -10.53 -8.12
N GLY A 139 -11.80 -10.43 -7.50
CA GLY A 139 -13.07 -10.56 -8.21
C GLY A 139 -13.16 -9.57 -9.38
N GLN A 140 -12.86 -8.30 -9.15
CA GLN A 140 -12.82 -7.28 -10.19
C GLN A 140 -11.78 -7.60 -11.28
N THR A 141 -10.57 -8.01 -10.88
CA THR A 141 -9.49 -8.33 -11.82
C THR A 141 -9.86 -9.49 -12.73
N TYR A 142 -10.46 -10.56 -12.20
CA TYR A 142 -10.88 -11.71 -12.99
C TYR A 142 -12.11 -11.40 -13.85
N MET A 143 -12.98 -10.48 -13.42
CA MET A 143 -14.06 -9.94 -14.27
C MET A 143 -13.48 -9.27 -15.53
N GLU A 144 -12.48 -8.42 -15.38
CA GLU A 144 -11.78 -7.76 -16.49
C GLU A 144 -11.05 -8.77 -17.40
N LEU A 145 -10.50 -9.84 -16.81
CA LEU A 145 -9.88 -10.95 -17.55
C LEU A 145 -10.91 -11.87 -18.23
N ARG A 146 -12.22 -11.66 -18.00
CA ARG A 146 -13.34 -12.50 -18.45
C ARG A 146 -13.29 -13.94 -17.93
N ASP A 147 -12.61 -14.14 -16.82
CA ASP A 147 -12.67 -15.39 -16.05
C ASP A 147 -13.80 -15.28 -15.01
N PHE A 148 -15.02 -15.53 -15.47
CA PHE A 148 -16.21 -15.30 -14.66
C PHE A 148 -16.33 -16.31 -13.50
N ASP A 149 -15.77 -17.50 -13.64
CA ASP A 149 -15.80 -18.51 -12.57
C ASP A 149 -14.94 -18.06 -11.38
N LEU A 150 -13.69 -17.63 -11.64
CA LEU A 150 -12.83 -17.08 -10.60
C LEU A 150 -13.36 -15.75 -10.07
N SER A 151 -13.92 -14.90 -10.92
CA SER A 151 -14.53 -13.65 -10.49
C SER A 151 -15.65 -13.88 -9.48
N ASN A 152 -16.60 -14.77 -9.81
CA ASN A 152 -17.71 -15.12 -8.92
C ASN A 152 -17.21 -15.72 -7.61
N HIS A 153 -16.25 -16.65 -7.66
CA HIS A 153 -15.66 -17.25 -6.48
C HIS A 153 -15.11 -16.20 -5.50
N TYR A 154 -14.34 -15.22 -6.01
CA TYR A 154 -13.77 -14.20 -5.14
C TYR A 154 -14.82 -13.19 -4.64
N TYR A 155 -15.84 -12.87 -5.42
CA TYR A 155 -16.95 -12.04 -4.95
C TYR A 155 -17.79 -12.76 -3.88
N GLU A 156 -17.98 -14.08 -3.98
CA GLU A 156 -18.64 -14.87 -2.95
C GLU A 156 -17.85 -14.85 -1.63
N LEU A 157 -16.51 -15.01 -1.69
CA LEU A 157 -15.66 -14.87 -0.51
C LEU A 157 -15.75 -13.46 0.12
N ALA A 158 -15.78 -12.42 -0.72
CA ALA A 158 -15.99 -11.07 -0.23
C ALA A 158 -17.40 -10.87 0.37
N GLY A 159 -18.43 -11.50 -0.21
CA GLY A 159 -19.82 -11.42 0.27
C GLY A 159 -20.01 -12.07 1.65
N GLN A 160 -19.40 -13.23 1.91
CA GLN A 160 -19.46 -13.91 3.21
C GLN A 160 -19.06 -13.00 4.37
N PHE A 161 -18.14 -12.08 4.13
CA PHE A 161 -17.72 -11.11 5.13
C PHE A 161 -18.84 -10.12 5.55
N PHE A 162 -19.76 -9.77 4.64
CA PHE A 162 -20.89 -8.90 4.98
C PHE A 162 -21.96 -9.63 5.80
N ASP A 163 -22.14 -10.92 5.56
CA ASP A 163 -23.13 -11.73 6.27
C ASP A 163 -22.71 -12.00 7.72
N GLU A 164 -21.40 -12.05 8.00
CA GLU A 164 -20.88 -12.21 9.37
C GLU A 164 -20.93 -10.92 10.22
N MET A 165 -21.12 -9.76 9.58
CA MET A 165 -21.18 -8.45 10.26
C MET A 165 -22.61 -8.02 10.63
N ASN A 166 -23.64 -8.71 10.13
CA ASN A 166 -25.05 -8.44 10.38
C ASN A 166 -25.67 -9.49 11.30
#